data_259ce0d20a548a0393f3f560b1e9843c
#
_entry.id   259ce0d20a548a0393f3f560b1e9843c
#
_cell.length_a   1.000
_cell.length_b   1.000
_cell.length_c   1.000
_cell.angle_alpha   90.00
_cell.angle_beta   90.00
_cell.angle_gamma   90.00
#
_symmetry.space_group_name_H-M   'P 1'
#
loop_
_entity.id
_entity.type
_entity.pdbx_description
1 polymer ?
#
loop_
_entity_poly.entity_id
_entity_poly.type
_entity_poly.pdbx_seq_one_letter_code
_entity_poly.pdbx_strand_id
1 'polypeptide(L)'
;MIPIEIDDSSDDDEVEIIDVKPAPAATRVPTEAASATKVQTSSLPSLKRRRPDGQDSNNIKPAPMASKTGHCSTNSIAAARKEKEPAALQFKLFATEQDRQALRFNGSSSSSLLSSSSSSMLNDHCQTLSQMLGINEHGGEMEWIVISNFLLESDFLLDEVPELISCPKIVIFYEHGNPQPWPNTEFIRITPRDEPSSPSNPTANPLRYKHRFGCHHSKMFLIGFRDRLRVIIHTANLTYVDIYKKAQGAYIQDFPLKSKGGSASSATRITNDFEENLISYMESYGYNKTYNWSSCHGESAGNGLEKITLQRQLSRYDFSGANVVLIPSVPGYYSLPEKCKAQGYLKLKGAIDAHTNTNASEISHSANAGQLICQFSSIGSLSEKWLKEFVSSISIPQERNDTGTGKMDRQQLNLADSVKLVYPTAEEIRLSIEGYGGGKSVPGRTNNVQKSFLKPLYCKWASSETGSGTRNPIHKANNVPHIKSYYQLTPDGSAMEWFMLGSHNLSKAAWGEVINGKYGKCLRVLSWELGVFVSPKLTGGRLVPYTGNGNTHRTQGQDSSRDTVVPLPYRMHPERYNSTDEPWTVDTAYNRADRFGHNSAMG
;
A
#
# COMPACT_ATOMS: atom_id res chain seq x y z
N MET A 1 -14.71 6.78 -25.37
CA MET A 1 -13.68 7.82 -25.18
C MET A 1 -13.12 8.17 -26.55
N ILE A 2 -13.26 9.40 -27.01
CA ILE A 2 -12.70 9.86 -28.29
C ILE A 2 -11.23 10.24 -27.99
N PRO A 3 -10.25 9.75 -28.73
CA PRO A 3 -8.85 10.13 -28.54
C PRO A 3 -8.68 11.62 -28.85
N ILE A 4 -8.09 12.37 -27.94
CA ILE A 4 -7.70 13.76 -28.16
C ILE A 4 -6.25 13.72 -28.62
N GLU A 5 -5.98 14.04 -29.88
CA GLU A 5 -4.65 14.29 -30.40
C GLU A 5 -4.18 15.67 -29.93
N ILE A 6 -3.07 15.73 -29.21
CA ILE A 6 -2.43 16.96 -28.73
C ILE A 6 -1.08 17.08 -29.38
N ASP A 7 -0.82 18.25 -29.95
CA ASP A 7 0.47 18.63 -30.54
C ASP A 7 1.52 18.83 -29.43
N ASP A 8 2.61 18.10 -29.49
CA ASP A 8 3.57 17.84 -28.40
C ASP A 8 4.80 18.79 -28.50
N SER A 9 4.58 20.04 -28.81
CA SER A 9 5.63 21.03 -28.89
C SER A 9 5.61 22.00 -27.70
N SER A 10 6.03 21.58 -26.52
CA SER A 10 6.66 22.44 -25.51
C SER A 10 7.12 21.65 -24.27
N ASP A 11 8.42 21.80 -24.01
CA ASP A 11 9.18 21.52 -22.80
C ASP A 11 9.50 20.05 -22.49
N ASP A 12 10.70 19.70 -22.92
CA ASP A 12 11.45 18.47 -22.57
C ASP A 12 11.78 18.41 -21.07
N ASP A 13 10.86 17.89 -20.28
CA ASP A 13 11.16 17.39 -18.93
C ASP A 13 11.38 15.87 -19.02
N GLU A 14 12.59 15.46 -19.41
CA GLU A 14 13.01 14.06 -19.43
C GLU A 14 13.01 13.47 -18.01
N VAL A 15 12.02 12.66 -17.72
CA VAL A 15 12.08 11.71 -16.61
C VAL A 15 12.67 10.42 -17.18
N GLU A 16 14.00 10.30 -17.17
CA GLU A 16 14.67 9.02 -17.45
C GLU A 16 14.32 8.01 -16.36
N ILE A 17 13.64 6.96 -16.77
CA ILE A 17 13.46 5.78 -15.91
C ILE A 17 14.78 5.03 -15.97
N ILE A 18 15.45 4.89 -14.82
CA ILE A 18 16.64 4.04 -14.68
C ILE A 18 16.17 2.59 -14.88
N ASP A 19 16.58 2.00 -15.99
CA ASP A 19 16.46 0.57 -16.24
C ASP A 19 17.24 -0.17 -15.14
N VAL A 20 16.55 -0.75 -14.18
CA VAL A 20 17.17 -1.61 -13.18
C VAL A 20 17.50 -2.92 -13.87
N LYS A 21 18.67 -2.98 -14.54
CA LYS A 21 19.24 -4.25 -14.98
C LYS A 21 19.48 -5.10 -13.72
N PRO A 22 19.11 -6.38 -13.71
CA PRO A 22 19.49 -7.28 -12.64
C PRO A 22 21.02 -7.27 -12.53
N ALA A 23 21.55 -7.27 -11.30
CA ALA A 23 22.97 -7.34 -11.04
C ALA A 23 23.56 -8.54 -11.82
N PRO A 24 24.69 -8.38 -12.53
CA PRO A 24 25.32 -9.49 -13.21
C PRO A 24 25.68 -10.54 -12.15
N ALA A 25 25.31 -11.78 -12.43
CA ALA A 25 25.73 -12.94 -11.63
C ALA A 25 27.24 -12.84 -11.40
N ALA A 26 27.67 -12.96 -10.15
CA ALA A 26 29.06 -12.86 -9.74
C ALA A 26 29.91 -13.77 -10.65
N THR A 27 30.72 -13.17 -11.49
CA THR A 27 31.74 -13.84 -12.30
C THR A 27 32.72 -14.51 -11.35
N ARG A 28 32.73 -15.85 -11.35
CA ARG A 28 33.77 -16.65 -10.71
C ARG A 28 35.10 -16.24 -11.30
N VAL A 29 35.96 -15.72 -10.48
CA VAL A 29 37.38 -15.53 -10.78
C VAL A 29 37.97 -16.93 -11.03
N PRO A 30 38.70 -17.18 -12.13
CA PRO A 30 39.42 -18.43 -12.30
C PRO A 30 40.64 -18.47 -11.36
N THR A 31 40.63 -19.35 -10.38
CA THR A 31 41.84 -19.74 -9.67
C THR A 31 42.56 -20.78 -10.49
N GLU A 32 43.86 -20.55 -10.67
CA GLU A 32 44.82 -21.39 -11.38
C GLU A 32 44.83 -22.85 -10.93
N ALA A 33 45.17 -23.69 -11.88
CA ALA A 33 45.27 -25.14 -11.79
C ALA A 33 46.32 -25.60 -10.77
N ALA A 34 45.93 -26.49 -9.88
CA ALA A 34 46.86 -27.40 -9.21
C ALA A 34 46.32 -28.82 -9.34
N SER A 35 47.17 -29.62 -9.95
CA SER A 35 47.26 -31.04 -10.19
C SER A 35 46.33 -32.03 -9.50
N ALA A 36 45.88 -32.95 -10.33
CA ALA A 36 45.09 -34.14 -10.05
C ALA A 36 45.71 -35.08 -9.01
N THR A 37 44.85 -35.55 -8.09
CA THR A 37 45.02 -36.86 -7.45
C THR A 37 43.64 -37.52 -7.38
N LYS A 38 43.57 -38.69 -8.05
CA LYS A 38 42.39 -39.60 -8.07
C LYS A 38 42.14 -40.11 -6.64
N VAL A 39 40.95 -39.95 -6.12
CA VAL A 39 40.43 -40.76 -5.01
C VAL A 39 39.07 -41.30 -5.41
N GLN A 40 38.94 -42.61 -5.21
CA GLN A 40 37.83 -43.49 -5.61
C GLN A 40 36.47 -43.11 -4.96
N THR A 41 35.44 -43.33 -5.74
CA THR A 41 34.03 -43.35 -5.33
C THR A 41 33.77 -44.43 -4.28
N SER A 42 33.20 -44.06 -3.15
CA SER A 42 32.46 -44.95 -2.26
C SER A 42 31.04 -44.43 -2.09
N SER A 43 30.10 -45.26 -2.53
CA SER A 43 28.66 -45.13 -2.46
C SER A 43 28.17 -45.12 -1.00
N LEU A 44 27.32 -44.15 -0.63
CA LEU A 44 26.55 -44.19 0.60
C LEU A 44 25.19 -44.81 0.40
N PRO A 45 24.72 -45.66 1.33
CA PRO A 45 23.51 -46.47 1.16
C PRO A 45 22.24 -45.70 1.55
N SER A 46 21.19 -45.99 0.78
CA SER A 46 19.82 -45.56 1.02
C SER A 46 19.23 -46.13 2.32
N LEU A 47 18.77 -45.27 3.23
CA LEU A 47 18.01 -45.67 4.40
C LEU A 47 16.53 -45.95 4.01
N LYS A 48 16.19 -47.22 3.90
CA LYS A 48 14.81 -47.73 3.85
C LYS A 48 14.19 -47.65 5.26
N ARG A 49 13.11 -46.92 5.42
CA ARG A 49 12.24 -46.99 6.61
C ARG A 49 11.52 -48.34 6.62
N ARG A 50 11.76 -49.15 7.64
CA ARG A 50 11.02 -50.36 7.97
C ARG A 50 9.68 -49.96 8.65
N ARG A 51 8.60 -50.57 8.19
CA ARG A 51 7.36 -50.76 8.94
C ARG A 51 7.54 -51.94 9.89
N PRO A 52 6.95 -51.94 11.09
CA PRO A 52 6.74 -53.17 11.85
C PRO A 52 5.35 -53.71 11.56
N ASP A 53 5.31 -54.92 11.02
CA ASP A 53 4.15 -55.81 11.07
C ASP A 53 4.05 -56.44 12.45
N GLY A 54 2.82 -56.62 12.96
CA GLY A 54 2.53 -57.34 14.20
C GLY A 54 1.04 -57.47 14.38
N GLN A 55 0.54 -58.61 13.90
CA GLN A 55 -0.81 -59.11 14.18
C GLN A 55 -1.06 -59.22 15.68
N ASP A 56 -2.29 -58.96 16.15
CA ASP A 56 -3.09 -59.99 16.75
C ASP A 56 -4.58 -59.61 16.85
N SER A 57 -5.36 -60.57 16.44
CA SER A 57 -6.81 -60.70 16.49
C SER A 57 -7.32 -60.86 17.91
N ASN A 58 -8.40 -60.19 18.29
CA ASN A 58 -9.42 -60.83 19.15
C ASN A 58 -10.82 -60.21 18.99
N ASN A 59 -11.69 -61.10 18.62
CA ASN A 59 -13.14 -61.10 18.53
C ASN A 59 -13.82 -60.74 19.84
N ILE A 60 -14.75 -59.76 19.88
CA ILE A 60 -15.85 -59.75 20.85
C ILE A 60 -17.13 -59.28 20.13
N LYS A 61 -18.14 -60.19 20.21
CA LYS A 61 -19.51 -60.03 19.68
C LYS A 61 -20.33 -59.02 20.49
N PRO A 62 -21.39 -58.43 19.89
CA PRO A 62 -22.27 -57.48 20.55
C PRO A 62 -23.36 -58.13 21.37
N ALA A 63 -23.78 -57.51 22.47
CA ALA A 63 -24.97 -57.84 23.28
C ALA A 63 -26.02 -56.70 23.20
N PRO A 64 -27.30 -56.97 23.50
CA PRO A 64 -28.41 -56.38 22.78
C PRO A 64 -29.06 -55.15 23.42
N MET A 65 -29.91 -54.51 22.61
CA MET A 65 -30.79 -53.35 22.89
C MET A 65 -31.61 -53.48 24.15
N ALA A 66 -31.71 -52.39 24.91
CA ALA A 66 -32.81 -52.08 25.79
C ALA A 66 -33.46 -50.76 25.39
N SER A 67 -34.70 -50.85 24.94
CA SER A 67 -35.61 -49.75 24.66
C SER A 67 -35.98 -48.97 25.92
N LYS A 68 -35.77 -47.66 25.96
CA LYS A 68 -36.52 -46.76 26.85
C LYS A 68 -37.02 -45.56 26.04
N THR A 69 -38.33 -45.52 25.90
CA THR A 69 -39.14 -44.40 25.47
C THR A 69 -38.98 -43.23 26.44
N GLY A 70 -38.43 -42.13 26.00
CA GLY A 70 -38.35 -40.86 26.72
C GLY A 70 -38.80 -39.73 25.81
N HIS A 71 -39.84 -39.01 26.24
CA HIS A 71 -40.42 -37.86 25.57
C HIS A 71 -39.33 -36.84 25.18
N CYS A 72 -39.26 -36.53 23.91
CA CYS A 72 -38.46 -35.47 23.38
C CYS A 72 -39.25 -34.16 23.44
N SER A 73 -38.95 -33.30 24.40
CA SER A 73 -39.35 -31.91 24.37
C SER A 73 -38.45 -31.19 23.34
N THR A 74 -39.07 -30.74 22.29
CA THR A 74 -38.46 -29.90 21.25
C THR A 74 -38.11 -28.54 21.82
N ASN A 75 -36.92 -28.37 22.37
CA ASN A 75 -36.28 -27.09 22.52
C ASN A 75 -35.44 -26.85 21.25
N SER A 76 -36.02 -26.15 20.31
CA SER A 76 -35.29 -25.56 19.17
C SER A 76 -34.37 -24.47 19.70
N ILE A 77 -33.12 -24.83 19.97
CA ILE A 77 -32.03 -23.86 20.10
C ILE A 77 -31.73 -23.39 18.67
N ALA A 78 -32.44 -22.33 18.26
CA ALA A 78 -32.01 -21.51 17.18
C ALA A 78 -30.67 -20.87 17.63
N ALA A 79 -29.55 -21.47 17.24
CA ALA A 79 -28.25 -20.83 17.31
C ALA A 79 -28.33 -19.58 16.42
N ALA A 80 -28.57 -18.43 17.04
CA ALA A 80 -28.43 -17.14 16.39
C ALA A 80 -26.99 -17.09 15.82
N ARG A 81 -26.85 -17.22 14.51
CA ARG A 81 -25.64 -16.83 13.79
C ARG A 81 -25.45 -15.36 14.16
N LYS A 82 -24.50 -15.06 15.04
CA LYS A 82 -23.97 -13.70 15.16
C LYS A 82 -23.46 -13.36 13.76
N GLU A 83 -24.16 -12.46 13.08
CA GLU A 83 -23.64 -11.80 11.91
C GLU A 83 -22.30 -11.19 12.36
N LYS A 84 -21.21 -11.69 11.79
CA LYS A 84 -19.89 -11.11 12.01
C LYS A 84 -19.93 -9.71 11.42
N GLU A 85 -19.81 -8.69 12.29
CA GLU A 85 -19.62 -7.33 11.81
C GLU A 85 -18.49 -7.30 10.77
N PRO A 86 -18.63 -6.53 9.67
CA PRO A 86 -17.57 -6.38 8.68
C PRO A 86 -16.29 -5.94 9.38
N ALA A 87 -15.17 -6.51 8.99
CA ALA A 87 -13.89 -6.18 9.63
C ALA A 87 -13.65 -4.67 9.57
N ALA A 88 -13.37 -4.09 10.72
CA ALA A 88 -13.11 -2.66 10.85
C ALA A 88 -11.95 -2.24 9.94
N LEU A 89 -12.01 -1.01 9.42
CA LEU A 89 -10.90 -0.33 8.75
C LEU A 89 -9.59 -0.52 9.53
N GLN A 90 -8.53 -0.98 8.86
CA GLN A 90 -7.22 -1.14 9.46
C GLN A 90 -6.13 -0.49 8.60
N PHE A 91 -5.26 0.26 9.28
CA PHE A 91 -3.96 0.64 8.74
C PHE A 91 -2.87 -0.17 9.43
N LYS A 92 -1.99 -0.79 8.65
CA LYS A 92 -0.88 -1.62 9.14
C LYS A 92 0.42 -1.20 8.47
N LEU A 93 1.53 -1.41 9.16
CA LEU A 93 2.87 -1.39 8.58
C LEU A 93 3.27 -2.82 8.21
N PHE A 94 4.10 -2.96 7.19
CA PHE A 94 4.72 -4.25 6.92
C PHE A 94 5.76 -4.55 8.00
N ALA A 95 5.70 -5.78 8.52
CA ALA A 95 6.68 -6.28 9.48
C ALA A 95 8.02 -6.48 8.77
N THR A 96 9.02 -5.65 9.09
CA THR A 96 10.37 -5.78 8.56
C THR A 96 11.07 -7.03 9.11
N GLU A 97 12.22 -7.38 8.54
CA GLU A 97 13.05 -8.48 9.06
C GLU A 97 13.39 -8.29 10.54
N GLN A 98 13.67 -7.05 10.97
CA GLN A 98 13.94 -6.72 12.37
C GLN A 98 12.73 -6.94 13.27
N ASP A 99 11.54 -6.57 12.81
CA ASP A 99 10.30 -6.82 13.56
C ASP A 99 10.02 -8.31 13.72
N ARG A 100 10.21 -9.07 12.65
CA ARG A 100 10.04 -10.54 12.66
C ARG A 100 11.02 -11.23 13.60
N GLN A 101 12.27 -10.78 13.64
CA GLN A 101 13.26 -11.28 14.59
C GLN A 101 12.82 -10.97 16.02
N ALA A 102 12.43 -9.72 16.32
CA ALA A 102 11.97 -9.31 17.63
C ALA A 102 10.77 -10.14 18.11
N LEU A 103 9.80 -10.44 17.22
CA LEU A 103 8.63 -11.26 17.52
C LEU A 103 8.99 -12.73 17.80
N ARG A 104 9.98 -13.31 17.11
CA ARG A 104 10.42 -14.70 17.31
C ARG A 104 11.13 -14.91 18.64
N PHE A 105 11.97 -13.97 19.07
CA PHE A 105 12.72 -14.08 20.32
C PHE A 105 11.83 -14.02 21.57
N ASN A 106 10.68 -13.36 21.51
CA ASN A 106 9.76 -13.26 22.65
C ASN A 106 8.98 -14.54 22.93
N GLY A 107 8.95 -15.51 22.01
CA GLY A 107 8.32 -16.81 22.21
C GLY A 107 9.19 -17.86 22.90
N SER A 108 10.50 -17.63 23.08
CA SER A 108 11.43 -18.72 23.43
C SER A 108 12.32 -18.52 24.64
N SER A 109 12.35 -17.38 25.35
CA SER A 109 13.15 -17.26 26.57
C SER A 109 12.88 -15.99 27.40
N SER A 110 13.12 -16.11 28.70
CA SER A 110 12.91 -15.14 29.78
C SER A 110 13.90 -13.94 29.79
N SER A 111 14.68 -13.73 28.73
CA SER A 111 15.64 -12.62 28.61
C SER A 111 15.40 -11.82 27.34
N SER A 112 14.18 -11.31 27.12
CA SER A 112 13.90 -10.50 25.95
C SER A 112 14.32 -9.05 26.14
N LEU A 113 15.00 -8.49 25.14
CA LEU A 113 15.38 -7.09 25.06
C LEU A 113 14.14 -6.16 24.89
N LEU A 114 12.96 -6.73 24.63
CA LEU A 114 11.70 -5.99 24.52
C LEU A 114 10.76 -6.38 25.68
N SER A 115 10.10 -5.40 26.25
CA SER A 115 9.03 -5.65 27.22
C SER A 115 7.86 -6.39 26.55
N SER A 116 7.06 -7.13 27.31
CA SER A 116 5.85 -7.80 26.82
C SER A 116 4.87 -6.83 26.13
N SER A 117 4.83 -5.58 26.58
CA SER A 117 4.06 -4.50 25.96
C SER A 117 4.56 -4.15 24.54
N SER A 118 5.87 -4.11 24.32
CA SER A 118 6.44 -3.80 22.99
C SER A 118 6.15 -4.88 21.96
N SER A 119 6.07 -6.15 22.37
CA SER A 119 5.73 -7.27 21.47
C SER A 119 4.27 -7.26 21.06
N SER A 120 3.34 -6.98 21.99
CA SER A 120 1.92 -6.79 21.68
C SER A 120 1.73 -5.65 20.68
N MET A 121 2.44 -4.53 20.86
CA MET A 121 2.38 -3.35 20.00
C MET A 121 2.82 -3.61 18.56
N LEU A 122 3.92 -4.39 18.37
CA LEU A 122 4.35 -4.79 17.03
C LEU A 122 3.30 -5.67 16.36
N ASN A 123 2.70 -6.62 17.08
CA ASN A 123 1.64 -7.49 16.55
C ASN A 123 0.39 -6.69 16.13
N ASP A 124 0.03 -5.65 16.89
CA ASP A 124 -1.17 -4.86 16.62
C ASP A 124 -1.01 -3.95 15.40
N HIS A 125 0.20 -3.45 15.13
CA HIS A 125 0.43 -2.43 14.10
C HIS A 125 1.33 -2.87 12.94
N CYS A 126 2.11 -3.93 13.10
CA CYS A 126 2.95 -4.50 12.07
C CYS A 126 2.50 -5.93 11.75
N GLN A 127 2.33 -6.22 10.45
CA GLN A 127 1.91 -7.53 9.98
C GLN A 127 2.81 -8.02 8.84
N THR A 128 3.01 -9.33 8.75
CA THR A 128 3.63 -9.95 7.56
C THR A 128 2.66 -9.89 6.38
N LEU A 129 3.18 -10.07 5.17
CA LEU A 129 2.34 -10.14 3.98
C LEU A 129 1.27 -11.24 4.11
N SER A 130 1.65 -12.44 4.54
CA SER A 130 0.73 -13.56 4.75
C SER A 130 -0.38 -13.23 5.75
N GLN A 131 -0.06 -12.56 6.87
CA GLN A 131 -1.07 -12.10 7.84
C GLN A 131 -2.03 -11.05 7.23
N MET A 132 -1.52 -10.08 6.45
CA MET A 132 -2.36 -9.09 5.79
C MET A 132 -3.33 -9.73 4.79
N LEU A 133 -2.87 -10.73 4.03
CA LEU A 133 -3.72 -11.46 3.11
C LEU A 133 -4.80 -12.28 3.86
N GLY A 134 -4.54 -12.69 5.11
CA GLY A 134 -5.50 -13.41 5.96
C GLY A 134 -5.84 -14.82 5.44
N ILE A 135 -4.98 -15.40 4.62
CA ILE A 135 -5.22 -16.70 4.00
C ILE A 135 -5.19 -17.81 5.06
N ASN A 136 -4.25 -17.73 6.00
CA ASN A 136 -4.10 -18.73 7.07
C ASN A 136 -5.23 -18.66 8.13
N GLU A 137 -5.85 -17.49 8.31
CA GLU A 137 -6.97 -17.32 9.24
C GLU A 137 -8.26 -17.97 8.73
N HIS A 138 -8.35 -18.16 7.41
CA HIS A 138 -9.55 -18.60 6.70
C HIS A 138 -9.29 -19.81 5.80
N GLY A 139 -8.29 -20.61 6.14
CA GLY A 139 -7.71 -21.72 5.39
C GLY A 139 -8.66 -22.43 4.43
N GLY A 140 -8.34 -22.36 3.13
CA GLY A 140 -9.07 -23.03 2.06
C GLY A 140 -10.33 -22.32 1.56
N GLU A 141 -10.68 -21.14 2.08
CA GLU A 141 -11.86 -20.37 1.65
C GLU A 141 -11.57 -19.32 0.57
N MET A 142 -10.30 -19.15 0.17
CA MET A 142 -9.92 -18.24 -0.91
C MET A 142 -10.35 -18.84 -2.27
N GLU A 143 -11.21 -18.12 -2.97
CA GLU A 143 -11.74 -18.56 -4.27
C GLU A 143 -10.98 -17.93 -5.44
N TRP A 144 -10.53 -16.69 -5.28
CA TRP A 144 -9.77 -15.98 -6.31
C TRP A 144 -8.96 -14.83 -5.71
N ILE A 145 -7.92 -14.42 -6.43
CA ILE A 145 -7.12 -13.25 -6.09
C ILE A 145 -6.76 -12.46 -7.36
N VAL A 146 -6.87 -11.14 -7.25
CA VAL A 146 -6.32 -10.18 -8.23
C VAL A 146 -5.23 -9.38 -7.55
N ILE A 147 -4.06 -9.37 -8.15
CA ILE A 147 -2.88 -8.64 -7.69
C ILE A 147 -2.57 -7.55 -8.71
N SER A 148 -2.34 -6.33 -8.25
CA SER A 148 -1.81 -5.24 -9.05
C SER A 148 -0.52 -4.76 -8.41
N ASN A 149 0.60 -4.74 -9.16
CA ASN A 149 1.88 -4.30 -8.62
C ASN A 149 2.81 -3.74 -9.71
N PHE A 150 3.73 -2.86 -9.32
CA PHE A 150 4.72 -2.29 -10.22
C PHE A 150 5.86 -3.27 -10.51
N LEU A 151 6.44 -3.89 -9.48
CA LEU A 151 7.56 -4.82 -9.58
C LEU A 151 7.25 -6.11 -8.83
N LEU A 152 7.41 -7.25 -9.51
CA LEU A 152 7.07 -8.58 -9.01
C LEU A 152 8.27 -9.52 -9.10
N GLU A 153 8.66 -10.09 -7.95
CA GLU A 153 9.48 -11.30 -7.83
C GLU A 153 8.56 -12.48 -7.50
N SER A 154 8.23 -13.28 -8.52
CA SER A 154 7.23 -14.34 -8.39
C SER A 154 7.64 -15.42 -7.40
N ASP A 155 8.92 -15.80 -7.40
CA ASP A 155 9.45 -16.85 -6.53
C ASP A 155 9.39 -16.41 -5.07
N PHE A 156 9.80 -15.16 -4.79
CA PHE A 156 9.65 -14.57 -3.46
C PHE A 156 8.19 -14.58 -2.98
N LEU A 157 7.24 -14.22 -3.86
CA LEU A 157 5.83 -14.16 -3.47
C LEU A 157 5.28 -15.55 -3.13
N LEU A 158 5.70 -16.60 -3.87
CA LEU A 158 5.33 -17.98 -3.57
C LEU A 158 6.00 -18.52 -2.30
N ASP A 159 7.26 -18.15 -2.06
CA ASP A 159 7.97 -18.53 -0.83
C ASP A 159 7.33 -17.90 0.41
N GLU A 160 6.85 -16.65 0.30
CA GLU A 160 6.21 -15.92 1.40
C GLU A 160 4.76 -16.35 1.63
N VAL A 161 4.04 -16.72 0.57
CA VAL A 161 2.63 -17.07 0.60
C VAL A 161 2.40 -18.33 -0.27
N PRO A 162 2.88 -19.50 0.17
CA PRO A 162 2.80 -20.74 -0.61
C PRO A 162 1.36 -21.20 -0.89
N GLU A 163 0.40 -20.76 -0.09
CA GLU A 163 -1.02 -21.05 -0.26
C GLU A 163 -1.59 -20.51 -1.59
N LEU A 164 -0.93 -19.52 -2.20
CA LEU A 164 -1.33 -18.98 -3.51
C LEU A 164 -1.36 -20.06 -4.59
N ILE A 165 -0.49 -21.07 -4.50
CA ILE A 165 -0.45 -22.15 -5.51
C ILE A 165 -1.76 -22.96 -5.57
N SER A 166 -2.51 -22.97 -4.47
CA SER A 166 -3.80 -23.66 -4.34
C SER A 166 -4.99 -22.79 -4.71
N CYS A 167 -4.77 -21.50 -4.99
CA CYS A 167 -5.85 -20.58 -5.34
C CYS A 167 -6.49 -20.98 -6.69
N PRO A 168 -7.82 -21.15 -6.77
CA PRO A 168 -8.50 -21.58 -7.98
C PRO A 168 -8.35 -20.62 -9.17
N LYS A 169 -8.18 -19.31 -8.90
CA LYS A 169 -7.97 -18.30 -9.95
C LYS A 169 -7.11 -17.15 -9.45
N ILE A 170 -6.03 -16.86 -10.17
CA ILE A 170 -5.13 -15.73 -9.92
C ILE A 170 -5.00 -14.88 -11.17
N VAL A 171 -5.13 -13.56 -11.03
CA VAL A 171 -4.84 -12.58 -12.09
C VAL A 171 -3.84 -11.56 -11.54
N ILE A 172 -2.71 -11.39 -12.21
CA ILE A 172 -1.64 -10.49 -11.77
C ILE A 172 -1.35 -9.45 -12.85
N PHE A 173 -1.63 -8.18 -12.52
CA PHE A 173 -1.22 -7.03 -13.30
C PHE A 173 0.13 -6.53 -12.79
N TYR A 174 1.14 -6.44 -13.66
CA TYR A 174 2.49 -6.00 -13.29
C TYR A 174 3.15 -5.21 -14.42
N GLU A 175 4.14 -4.40 -14.10
CA GLU A 175 4.94 -3.69 -15.11
C GLU A 175 6.32 -4.30 -15.25
N HIS A 176 7.02 -4.51 -14.14
CA HIS A 176 8.39 -5.03 -14.11
C HIS A 176 8.46 -6.38 -13.39
N GLY A 177 9.46 -7.17 -13.76
CA GLY A 177 9.70 -8.51 -13.25
C GLY A 177 9.66 -9.54 -14.37
N ASN A 178 10.04 -10.77 -14.04
CA ASN A 178 10.02 -11.90 -14.95
C ASN A 178 9.35 -13.10 -14.27
N PRO A 179 8.01 -13.05 -14.11
CA PRO A 179 7.31 -14.10 -13.39
C PRO A 179 7.40 -15.44 -14.12
N GLN A 180 7.62 -16.50 -13.35
CA GLN A 180 7.50 -17.86 -13.82
C GLN A 180 6.03 -18.28 -13.82
N PRO A 181 5.61 -19.19 -14.73
CA PRO A 181 4.22 -19.67 -14.77
C PRO A 181 3.81 -20.37 -13.46
N TRP A 182 2.64 -20.00 -12.92
CA TRP A 182 2.01 -20.72 -11.80
C TRP A 182 0.71 -21.38 -12.23
N PRO A 183 0.28 -22.44 -11.55
CA PRO A 183 -1.04 -23.02 -11.79
C PRO A 183 -2.14 -21.96 -11.61
N ASN A 184 -3.18 -22.02 -12.43
CA ASN A 184 -4.38 -21.18 -12.38
C ASN A 184 -4.11 -19.66 -12.45
N THR A 185 -2.92 -19.23 -12.87
CA THR A 185 -2.49 -17.83 -12.85
C THR A 185 -2.41 -17.26 -14.25
N GLU A 186 -2.90 -16.05 -14.38
CA GLU A 186 -2.75 -15.20 -15.56
C GLU A 186 -1.89 -13.99 -15.22
N PHE A 187 -0.71 -13.89 -15.84
CA PHE A 187 0.18 -12.75 -15.73
C PHE A 187 -0.10 -11.77 -16.88
N ILE A 188 -0.39 -10.51 -16.54
CA ILE A 188 -0.71 -9.45 -17.49
C ILE A 188 0.25 -8.30 -17.29
N ARG A 189 1.19 -8.16 -18.21
CA ARG A 189 2.14 -7.07 -18.19
C ARG A 189 1.47 -5.79 -18.72
N ILE A 190 1.57 -4.71 -17.97
CA ILE A 190 1.16 -3.37 -18.38
C ILE A 190 2.42 -2.64 -18.81
N THR A 191 2.49 -2.24 -20.09
CA THR A 191 3.67 -1.55 -20.64
C THR A 191 3.30 -0.13 -21.07
N PRO A 192 4.12 0.87 -20.72
CA PRO A 192 3.89 2.27 -21.11
C PRO A 192 4.21 2.56 -22.58
N ARG A 193 4.93 1.69 -23.27
CA ARG A 193 5.46 1.94 -24.62
C ARG A 193 4.91 0.97 -25.65
N ASP A 194 4.94 1.41 -26.94
CA ASP A 194 4.80 0.53 -28.11
C ASP A 194 6.04 -0.37 -28.28
N GLU A 195 6.46 -1.09 -27.27
CA GLU A 195 7.47 -2.12 -27.45
C GLU A 195 6.88 -3.26 -28.28
N PRO A 196 7.56 -3.69 -29.36
CA PRO A 196 7.15 -4.88 -30.07
C PRO A 196 7.13 -6.04 -29.08
N SER A 197 6.08 -6.83 -29.12
CA SER A 197 5.95 -8.04 -28.30
C SER A 197 7.25 -8.85 -28.41
N SER A 198 7.98 -8.96 -27.29
CA SER A 198 9.19 -9.80 -27.26
C SER A 198 8.78 -11.24 -27.60
N PRO A 199 9.45 -11.87 -28.59
CA PRO A 199 9.14 -13.27 -28.95
C PRO A 199 9.37 -14.27 -27.81
N SER A 200 10.06 -13.83 -26.74
CA SER A 200 10.46 -14.70 -25.62
C SER A 200 9.39 -14.93 -24.56
N ASN A 201 8.24 -14.23 -24.59
CA ASN A 201 7.13 -14.50 -23.67
C ASN A 201 5.76 -14.44 -24.36
N PRO A 202 5.34 -15.55 -25.04
CA PRO A 202 4.07 -15.58 -25.78
C PRO A 202 2.82 -15.57 -24.88
N THR A 203 2.95 -15.73 -23.57
CA THR A 203 1.83 -15.79 -22.62
C THR A 203 1.44 -14.44 -22.03
N ALA A 204 2.26 -13.42 -22.14
CA ALA A 204 1.94 -12.09 -21.67
C ALA A 204 1.11 -11.34 -22.71
N ASN A 205 -0.15 -11.06 -22.40
CA ASN A 205 -1.01 -10.18 -23.19
C ASN A 205 -0.80 -8.75 -22.71
N PRO A 206 0.10 -7.94 -23.30
CA PRO A 206 0.40 -6.62 -22.78
C PRO A 206 -0.80 -5.70 -23.00
N LEU A 207 -1.33 -5.16 -21.91
CA LEU A 207 -2.23 -4.02 -21.97
C LEU A 207 -1.38 -2.78 -22.25
N ARG A 208 -1.56 -2.16 -23.41
CA ARG A 208 -0.79 -1.01 -23.85
C ARG A 208 -1.50 0.28 -23.51
N TYR A 209 -0.78 1.25 -22.93
CA TYR A 209 -1.27 2.62 -22.79
C TYR A 209 -0.33 3.60 -23.53
N LYS A 210 -0.90 4.69 -24.02
CA LYS A 210 -0.23 5.58 -25.00
C LYS A 210 0.69 6.64 -24.40
N HIS A 211 1.06 6.60 -23.12
CA HIS A 211 1.80 7.68 -22.49
C HIS A 211 3.26 7.29 -22.21
N ARG A 212 4.18 7.97 -22.90
CA ARG A 212 5.62 7.69 -22.89
C ARG A 212 6.29 7.81 -21.51
N PHE A 213 5.73 8.60 -20.58
CA PHE A 213 6.36 8.96 -19.30
C PHE A 213 5.58 8.49 -18.06
N GLY A 214 4.62 7.64 -18.23
CA GLY A 214 3.85 7.10 -17.13
C GLY A 214 4.31 5.70 -16.73
N CYS A 215 3.84 5.22 -15.59
CA CYS A 215 4.04 3.85 -15.11
C CYS A 215 2.77 3.28 -14.47
N HIS A 216 2.71 1.95 -14.41
CA HIS A 216 1.71 1.24 -13.64
C HIS A 216 2.22 1.04 -12.21
N HIS A 217 2.04 2.06 -11.36
CA HIS A 217 2.66 2.10 -10.03
C HIS A 217 1.74 1.68 -8.89
N SER A 218 0.52 1.28 -9.18
CA SER A 218 -0.47 0.82 -8.19
C SER A 218 -0.07 -0.48 -7.51
N LYS A 219 -0.45 -0.62 -6.25
CA LYS A 219 -0.18 -1.82 -5.46
C LYS A 219 -1.42 -2.20 -4.68
N MET A 220 -2.03 -3.32 -5.04
CA MET A 220 -3.33 -3.73 -4.51
C MET A 220 -3.48 -5.25 -4.53
N PHE A 221 -4.19 -5.78 -3.54
CA PHE A 221 -4.77 -7.12 -3.58
C PHE A 221 -6.30 -7.01 -3.47
N LEU A 222 -6.99 -7.77 -4.30
CA LEU A 222 -8.41 -8.07 -4.19
C LEU A 222 -8.53 -9.57 -3.99
N ILE A 223 -9.00 -10.00 -2.82
CA ILE A 223 -9.04 -11.41 -2.44
C ILE A 223 -10.50 -11.80 -2.20
N GLY A 224 -11.05 -12.61 -3.09
CA GLY A 224 -12.39 -13.17 -2.95
C GLY A 224 -12.35 -14.40 -2.06
N PHE A 225 -12.91 -14.29 -0.88
CA PHE A 225 -13.25 -15.41 -0.01
C PHE A 225 -14.70 -15.83 -0.26
N ARG A 226 -15.11 -16.95 0.31
CA ARG A 226 -16.47 -17.47 0.13
C ARG A 226 -17.56 -16.49 0.57
N ASP A 227 -17.33 -15.73 1.61
CA ASP A 227 -18.29 -14.83 2.26
C ASP A 227 -18.03 -13.34 2.10
N ARG A 228 -16.82 -12.96 1.61
CA ARG A 228 -16.39 -11.57 1.55
C ARG A 228 -15.31 -11.31 0.51
N LEU A 229 -15.10 -10.05 0.19
CA LEU A 229 -13.94 -9.52 -0.52
C LEU A 229 -13.03 -8.81 0.47
N ARG A 230 -11.74 -9.16 0.52
CA ARG A 230 -10.71 -8.36 1.16
C ARG A 230 -10.05 -7.44 0.15
N VAL A 231 -10.03 -6.15 0.44
CA VAL A 231 -9.33 -5.13 -0.33
C VAL A 231 -8.11 -4.67 0.46
N ILE A 232 -6.93 -4.77 -0.14
CA ILE A 232 -5.68 -4.26 0.42
C ILE A 232 -5.07 -3.29 -0.58
N ILE A 233 -4.83 -2.03 -0.15
CA ILE A 233 -4.08 -1.04 -0.92
C ILE A 233 -2.81 -0.75 -0.14
N HIS A 234 -1.65 -0.92 -0.79
CA HIS A 234 -0.38 -0.88 -0.09
C HIS A 234 0.70 -0.13 -0.88
N THR A 235 1.90 0.01 -0.29
CA THR A 235 2.99 0.80 -0.87
C THR A 235 4.17 -0.05 -1.35
N ALA A 236 4.22 -1.34 -1.00
CA ALA A 236 5.35 -2.23 -1.27
C ALA A 236 5.33 -2.78 -2.70
N ASN A 237 6.49 -2.84 -3.36
CA ASN A 237 6.66 -3.81 -4.44
C ASN A 237 6.68 -5.23 -3.86
N LEU A 238 6.29 -6.21 -4.68
CA LEU A 238 6.29 -7.62 -4.25
C LEU A 238 7.67 -8.23 -4.49
N THR A 239 8.65 -7.73 -3.74
CA THR A 239 10.03 -8.20 -3.73
C THR A 239 10.49 -8.40 -2.28
N TYR A 240 11.48 -9.28 -2.09
CA TYR A 240 12.07 -9.50 -0.76
C TYR A 240 12.54 -8.20 -0.10
N VAL A 241 13.23 -7.37 -0.87
CA VAL A 241 13.81 -6.12 -0.36
C VAL A 241 12.73 -5.13 0.09
N ASP A 242 11.68 -4.95 -0.72
CA ASP A 242 10.61 -3.99 -0.41
C ASP A 242 9.79 -4.43 0.81
N ILE A 243 9.49 -5.72 0.92
CA ILE A 243 8.68 -6.26 2.02
C ILE A 243 9.46 -6.26 3.34
N TYR A 244 10.75 -6.67 3.33
CA TYR A 244 11.49 -6.92 4.56
C TYR A 244 12.45 -5.82 4.98
N LYS A 245 12.92 -4.98 4.05
CA LYS A 245 13.97 -4.00 4.33
C LYS A 245 13.52 -2.55 4.23
N LYS A 246 12.35 -2.29 3.64
CA LYS A 246 11.79 -0.94 3.50
C LYS A 246 10.68 -0.68 4.52
N ALA A 247 10.47 0.60 4.80
CA ALA A 247 9.29 1.03 5.54
C ALA A 247 8.11 1.13 4.57
N GLN A 248 7.09 0.32 4.79
CA GLN A 248 5.90 0.19 3.95
C GLN A 248 4.63 0.20 4.79
N GLY A 249 3.51 0.57 4.17
CA GLY A 249 2.20 0.58 4.81
C GLY A 249 1.11 -0.03 3.94
N ALA A 250 0.02 -0.43 4.57
CA ALA A 250 -1.16 -0.99 3.93
C ALA A 250 -2.46 -0.50 4.60
N TYR A 251 -3.47 -0.33 3.78
CA TYR A 251 -4.88 -0.28 4.15
C TYR A 251 -5.49 -1.66 3.91
N ILE A 252 -6.35 -2.12 4.84
CA ILE A 252 -7.01 -3.42 4.78
C ILE A 252 -8.46 -3.23 5.22
N GLN A 253 -9.41 -3.72 4.39
CA GLN A 253 -10.83 -3.78 4.77
C GLN A 253 -11.53 -4.93 4.06
N ASP A 254 -12.46 -5.58 4.78
CA ASP A 254 -13.29 -6.67 4.27
C ASP A 254 -14.70 -6.15 3.95
N PHE A 255 -15.27 -6.63 2.84
CA PHE A 255 -16.60 -6.28 2.35
C PHE A 255 -17.43 -7.54 2.15
N PRO A 256 -18.60 -7.69 2.80
CA PRO A 256 -19.44 -8.87 2.67
C PRO A 256 -20.10 -8.96 1.29
N LEU A 257 -20.61 -10.14 0.94
CA LEU A 257 -21.48 -10.27 -0.22
C LEU A 257 -22.79 -9.52 0.02
N LYS A 258 -23.35 -8.91 -1.04
CA LYS A 258 -24.69 -8.31 -1.02
C LYS A 258 -25.74 -9.37 -0.68
N SER A 259 -26.61 -9.08 0.28
CA SER A 259 -27.71 -9.97 0.67
C SER A 259 -28.71 -10.14 -0.47
N LYS A 260 -29.12 -11.39 -0.76
CA LYS A 260 -30.22 -11.66 -1.69
C LYS A 260 -31.53 -11.14 -1.07
N GLY A 261 -32.11 -10.08 -1.62
CA GLY A 261 -33.43 -9.56 -1.22
C GLY A 261 -33.48 -8.44 -0.19
N GLY A 262 -32.35 -7.87 0.20
CA GLY A 262 -32.29 -6.71 1.08
C GLY A 262 -32.64 -5.43 0.31
N SER A 263 -33.88 -4.95 0.47
CA SER A 263 -34.20 -3.53 0.25
C SER A 263 -33.25 -2.71 1.11
N ALA A 264 -32.40 -1.89 0.48
CA ALA A 264 -31.48 -1.02 1.18
C ALA A 264 -32.25 -0.22 2.24
N SER A 265 -32.00 -0.48 3.52
CA SER A 265 -32.54 0.37 4.58
C SER A 265 -32.05 1.79 4.33
N SER A 266 -32.96 2.74 4.23
CA SER A 266 -32.72 4.13 3.88
C SER A 266 -32.11 4.95 5.03
N ALA A 267 -31.36 4.30 5.93
CA ALA A 267 -30.62 5.01 6.96
C ALA A 267 -29.41 5.69 6.29
N THR A 268 -29.46 7.00 6.15
CA THR A 268 -28.42 7.97 5.72
C THR A 268 -27.14 7.31 5.20
N ARG A 269 -27.22 6.77 3.99
CA ARG A 269 -26.09 6.18 3.28
C ARG A 269 -25.13 7.32 3.01
N ILE A 270 -24.01 7.35 3.73
CA ILE A 270 -22.88 8.11 3.26
C ILE A 270 -22.55 7.46 1.92
N THR A 271 -22.94 8.08 0.82
CA THR A 271 -22.61 7.62 -0.53
C THR A 271 -21.13 7.86 -0.71
N ASN A 272 -20.29 6.93 -0.17
CA ASN A 272 -18.94 6.86 -0.61
C ASN A 272 -18.98 6.21 -2.00
N ASP A 273 -18.31 6.81 -2.92
CA ASP A 273 -18.19 6.34 -4.30
C ASP A 273 -17.14 5.21 -4.44
N PHE A 274 -16.92 4.43 -3.35
CA PHE A 274 -15.87 3.41 -3.29
C PHE A 274 -16.07 2.31 -4.34
N GLU A 275 -17.28 1.74 -4.42
CA GLU A 275 -17.62 0.71 -5.39
C GLU A 275 -17.41 1.21 -6.83
N GLU A 276 -17.95 2.38 -7.14
CA GLU A 276 -17.85 2.99 -8.48
C GLU A 276 -16.39 3.27 -8.86
N ASN A 277 -15.62 3.88 -7.96
CA ASN A 277 -14.21 4.17 -8.22
C ASN A 277 -13.37 2.90 -8.35
N LEU A 278 -13.60 1.86 -7.53
CA LEU A 278 -12.87 0.60 -7.64
C LEU A 278 -13.14 -0.10 -8.97
N ILE A 279 -14.41 -0.19 -9.36
CA ILE A 279 -14.81 -0.81 -10.62
C ILE A 279 -14.22 -0.02 -11.80
N SER A 280 -14.40 1.31 -11.82
CA SER A 280 -13.88 2.18 -12.87
C SER A 280 -12.34 2.11 -12.97
N TYR A 281 -11.66 2.01 -11.81
CA TYR A 281 -10.23 1.83 -11.77
C TYR A 281 -9.80 0.50 -12.44
N MET A 282 -10.47 -0.61 -12.11
CA MET A 282 -10.19 -1.91 -12.75
C MET A 282 -10.55 -1.93 -14.24
N GLU A 283 -11.59 -1.20 -14.66
CA GLU A 283 -11.94 -1.01 -16.07
C GLU A 283 -10.86 -0.27 -16.86
N SER A 284 -10.12 0.65 -16.20
CA SER A 284 -9.04 1.39 -16.84
C SER A 284 -7.91 0.50 -17.36
N TYR A 285 -7.77 -0.71 -16.83
CA TYR A 285 -6.81 -1.71 -17.34
C TYR A 285 -7.25 -2.35 -18.67
N GLY A 286 -8.50 -2.15 -19.12
CA GLY A 286 -9.02 -2.74 -20.35
C GLY A 286 -9.17 -4.27 -20.29
N TYR A 287 -9.21 -4.85 -19.10
CA TYR A 287 -9.30 -6.29 -18.90
C TYR A 287 -10.75 -6.76 -18.91
N ASN A 288 -11.17 -7.43 -19.98
CA ASN A 288 -12.54 -7.83 -20.24
C ASN A 288 -12.77 -9.35 -20.25
N LYS A 289 -11.78 -10.14 -19.81
CA LYS A 289 -11.93 -11.58 -19.76
C LYS A 289 -12.98 -12.01 -18.74
N THR A 290 -13.70 -13.06 -19.07
CA THR A 290 -14.74 -13.65 -18.21
C THR A 290 -14.26 -14.96 -17.63
N TYR A 291 -14.50 -15.15 -16.34
CA TYR A 291 -14.17 -16.38 -15.59
C TYR A 291 -15.31 -16.78 -14.68
N ASN A 292 -15.24 -18.02 -14.28
CA ASN A 292 -15.98 -18.49 -13.14
C ASN A 292 -15.18 -18.14 -11.88
N TRP A 293 -15.50 -16.99 -11.25
CA TRP A 293 -14.79 -16.47 -10.11
C TRP A 293 -15.10 -17.19 -8.79
N SER A 294 -16.22 -17.90 -8.71
CA SER A 294 -16.66 -18.56 -7.48
C SER A 294 -17.02 -20.01 -7.74
N SER A 295 -16.29 -20.92 -7.12
CA SER A 295 -16.55 -22.36 -7.23
C SER A 295 -17.72 -22.84 -6.35
N CYS A 296 -18.18 -22.03 -5.38
CA CYS A 296 -18.95 -22.50 -4.24
C CYS A 296 -20.27 -21.77 -3.94
N HIS A 297 -20.88 -21.04 -4.86
CA HIS A 297 -22.26 -20.65 -4.62
C HIS A 297 -23.19 -21.76 -5.07
N GLY A 298 -23.27 -22.79 -4.23
CA GLY A 298 -24.24 -23.85 -4.31
C GLY A 298 -25.66 -23.31 -4.21
N GLU A 299 -26.23 -22.99 -5.36
CA GLU A 299 -27.66 -23.14 -5.57
C GLU A 299 -27.82 -23.65 -7.00
N SER A 300 -28.29 -24.88 -7.06
CA SER A 300 -28.72 -25.60 -8.26
C SER A 300 -27.60 -25.84 -9.27
N ALA A 301 -26.94 -26.94 -9.16
CA ALA A 301 -26.16 -27.57 -10.23
C ALA A 301 -27.05 -27.94 -11.44
N GLY A 302 -27.76 -26.96 -11.96
CA GLY A 302 -28.53 -27.03 -13.18
C GLY A 302 -28.03 -25.91 -14.10
N ASN A 303 -27.17 -26.27 -15.04
CA ASN A 303 -26.67 -25.45 -16.15
C ASN A 303 -25.56 -24.43 -15.81
N GLY A 304 -24.32 -24.89 -15.93
CA GLY A 304 -23.13 -24.10 -16.25
C GLY A 304 -22.89 -22.83 -15.46
N LEU A 305 -21.94 -22.86 -14.53
CA LEU A 305 -21.46 -21.68 -13.81
C LEU A 305 -21.19 -20.52 -14.79
N GLU A 306 -21.96 -19.42 -14.67
CA GLU A 306 -21.86 -18.27 -15.57
C GLU A 306 -20.46 -17.63 -15.47
N LYS A 307 -19.77 -17.50 -16.60
CA LYS A 307 -18.51 -16.75 -16.69
C LYS A 307 -18.85 -15.26 -16.73
N ILE A 308 -18.34 -14.49 -15.75
CA ILE A 308 -18.54 -13.06 -15.63
C ILE A 308 -17.22 -12.30 -15.65
N THR A 309 -17.25 -11.01 -15.96
CA THR A 309 -16.08 -10.14 -15.87
C THR A 309 -15.71 -9.86 -14.42
N LEU A 310 -14.47 -9.38 -14.17
CA LEU A 310 -14.02 -8.95 -12.85
C LEU A 310 -14.93 -7.84 -12.28
N GLN A 311 -15.33 -6.88 -13.11
CA GLN A 311 -16.20 -5.77 -12.71
C GLN A 311 -17.55 -6.30 -12.19
N ARG A 312 -18.14 -7.26 -12.90
CA ARG A 312 -19.39 -7.89 -12.45
C ARG A 312 -19.19 -8.73 -11.19
N GLN A 313 -18.02 -9.34 -11.01
CA GLN A 313 -17.69 -10.05 -9.78
C GLN A 313 -17.59 -9.07 -8.60
N LEU A 314 -16.93 -7.92 -8.77
CA LEU A 314 -16.80 -6.88 -7.74
C LEU A 314 -18.16 -6.30 -7.34
N SER A 315 -19.07 -6.08 -8.28
CA SER A 315 -20.41 -5.53 -7.98
C SER A 315 -21.28 -6.43 -7.11
N ARG A 316 -20.86 -7.67 -6.79
CA ARG A 316 -21.59 -8.58 -5.89
C ARG A 316 -21.34 -8.29 -4.40
N TYR A 317 -20.33 -7.46 -4.07
CA TYR A 317 -19.97 -7.15 -2.69
C TYR A 317 -20.60 -5.85 -2.22
N ASP A 318 -20.91 -5.77 -0.94
CA ASP A 318 -21.49 -4.59 -0.30
C ASP A 318 -20.39 -3.68 0.24
N PHE A 319 -20.14 -2.58 -0.47
CA PHE A 319 -19.16 -1.58 -0.09
C PHE A 319 -19.73 -0.44 0.78
N SER A 320 -20.98 -0.56 1.25
CA SER A 320 -21.61 0.49 2.08
C SER A 320 -20.86 0.76 3.39
N GLY A 321 -20.11 -0.23 3.88
CA GLY A 321 -19.25 -0.10 5.06
C GLY A 321 -17.87 0.51 4.80
N ALA A 322 -17.56 0.99 3.60
CA ALA A 322 -16.26 1.63 3.32
C ALA A 322 -16.13 2.97 4.07
N ASN A 323 -15.13 3.05 4.93
CA ASN A 323 -14.83 4.24 5.73
C ASN A 323 -13.68 5.08 5.15
N VAL A 324 -13.41 4.90 3.86
CA VAL A 324 -12.36 5.60 3.10
C VAL A 324 -12.88 6.01 1.73
N VAL A 325 -12.22 7.00 1.13
CA VAL A 325 -12.43 7.38 -0.27
C VAL A 325 -11.23 6.90 -1.09
N LEU A 326 -11.47 6.24 -2.22
CA LEU A 326 -10.40 5.88 -3.15
C LEU A 326 -9.89 7.13 -3.88
N ILE A 327 -8.57 7.23 -3.96
CA ILE A 327 -7.87 8.30 -4.68
C ILE A 327 -7.13 7.66 -5.85
N PRO A 328 -7.79 7.49 -6.99
CA PRO A 328 -7.17 6.95 -8.19
C PRO A 328 -6.42 8.02 -8.97
N SER A 329 -5.37 7.62 -9.62
CA SER A 329 -4.78 8.27 -10.79
C SER A 329 -4.77 7.27 -11.94
N VAL A 330 -5.35 7.64 -13.06
CA VAL A 330 -5.39 6.81 -14.28
C VAL A 330 -4.82 7.66 -15.41
N PRO A 331 -3.91 7.14 -16.24
CA PRO A 331 -3.35 7.90 -17.37
C PRO A 331 -4.43 8.43 -18.30
N GLY A 332 -4.37 9.73 -18.59
CA GLY A 332 -5.37 10.36 -19.45
C GLY A 332 -5.39 11.88 -19.35
N TYR A 333 -6.28 12.47 -20.16
CA TYR A 333 -6.60 13.89 -20.17
C TYR A 333 -8.05 14.09 -19.77
N TYR A 334 -8.25 14.78 -18.66
CA TYR A 334 -9.56 14.91 -18.02
C TYR A 334 -10.02 16.35 -18.07
N SER A 335 -11.10 16.63 -18.84
CA SER A 335 -11.61 17.99 -19.03
C SER A 335 -12.06 18.61 -17.71
N LEU A 336 -11.74 19.89 -17.52
CA LEU A 336 -12.23 20.70 -16.42
C LEU A 336 -13.65 21.25 -16.75
N PRO A 337 -14.52 21.43 -15.74
CA PRO A 337 -14.33 21.19 -14.31
C PRO A 337 -14.75 19.80 -13.82
N GLU A 338 -15.47 18.99 -14.63
CA GLU A 338 -16.19 17.83 -14.10
C GLU A 338 -15.38 16.54 -14.08
N LYS A 339 -14.78 16.16 -15.22
CA LYS A 339 -14.08 14.87 -15.33
C LYS A 339 -12.77 14.81 -14.54
N CYS A 340 -12.15 15.95 -14.30
CA CYS A 340 -10.89 16.03 -13.54
C CYS A 340 -11.06 15.72 -12.04
N LYS A 341 -12.25 15.92 -11.48
CA LYS A 341 -12.53 15.67 -10.06
C LYS A 341 -12.45 14.19 -9.67
N ALA A 342 -12.40 13.30 -10.65
CA ALA A 342 -12.30 11.86 -10.42
C ALA A 342 -10.86 11.35 -10.29
N GLN A 343 -9.83 12.20 -10.50
CA GLN A 343 -8.45 11.76 -10.64
C GLN A 343 -7.46 12.64 -9.86
N GLY A 344 -6.36 12.01 -9.40
CA GLY A 344 -5.18 12.66 -8.87
C GLY A 344 -5.46 13.63 -7.71
N TYR A 345 -4.73 14.76 -7.68
CA TYR A 345 -4.87 15.72 -6.59
C TYR A 345 -6.24 16.43 -6.56
N LEU A 346 -6.95 16.49 -7.69
CA LEU A 346 -8.31 17.06 -7.72
C LEU A 346 -9.35 16.10 -7.12
N LYS A 347 -9.14 14.79 -7.23
CA LYS A 347 -9.96 13.81 -6.48
C LYS A 347 -9.71 13.92 -4.98
N LEU A 348 -8.42 14.03 -4.58
CA LEU A 348 -8.07 14.23 -3.17
C LEU A 348 -8.68 15.54 -2.63
N LYS A 349 -8.59 16.64 -3.40
CA LYS A 349 -9.25 17.89 -3.04
C LYS A 349 -10.75 17.69 -2.81
N GLY A 350 -11.45 17.04 -3.74
CA GLY A 350 -12.88 16.76 -3.61
C GLY A 350 -13.23 15.92 -2.37
N ALA A 351 -12.37 14.95 -2.01
CA ALA A 351 -12.52 14.15 -0.80
C ALA A 351 -12.33 15.00 0.47
N ILE A 352 -11.32 15.89 0.49
CA ILE A 352 -11.10 16.84 1.60
C ILE A 352 -12.32 17.77 1.73
N ASP A 353 -12.75 18.41 0.65
CA ASP A 353 -13.90 19.34 0.66
C ASP A 353 -15.19 18.65 1.17
N ALA A 354 -15.41 17.37 0.86
CA ALA A 354 -16.62 16.64 1.22
C ALA A 354 -16.58 16.04 2.65
N HIS A 355 -15.40 15.67 3.13
CA HIS A 355 -15.24 14.83 4.32
C HIS A 355 -14.42 15.45 5.44
N THR A 356 -14.06 16.74 5.35
CA THR A 356 -13.51 17.48 6.48
C THR A 356 -14.49 18.56 6.93
N ASN A 357 -14.39 18.99 8.18
CA ASN A 357 -15.23 20.07 8.70
C ASN A 357 -14.66 21.40 8.23
N THR A 358 -15.30 22.00 7.24
CA THR A 358 -14.95 23.36 6.76
C THR A 358 -15.78 24.45 7.42
N ASN A 359 -16.58 24.12 8.45
CA ASN A 359 -17.41 25.10 9.15
C ASN A 359 -16.53 26.03 9.99
N ALA A 360 -16.36 27.21 9.50
CA ALA A 360 -15.59 28.31 10.08
C ALA A 360 -15.97 28.69 11.52
N SER A 361 -17.13 28.30 12.02
CA SER A 361 -17.60 28.62 13.36
C SER A 361 -16.98 27.80 14.50
N GLU A 362 -16.31 26.67 14.19
CA GLU A 362 -15.66 25.81 15.18
C GLU A 362 -14.13 25.84 15.10
N ILE A 363 -13.57 26.52 14.12
CA ILE A 363 -12.12 26.67 13.98
C ILE A 363 -11.64 27.59 15.08
N SER A 364 -11.01 27.05 16.10
CA SER A 364 -10.35 27.83 17.14
C SER A 364 -9.37 28.79 16.47
N HIS A 365 -9.35 30.07 16.94
CA HIS A 365 -8.47 31.14 16.45
C HIS A 365 -6.97 30.90 16.71
N SER A 366 -6.52 29.64 16.54
CA SER A 366 -5.11 29.29 16.62
C SER A 366 -4.40 29.79 15.37
N ALA A 367 -3.42 30.67 15.56
CA ALA A 367 -2.57 31.23 14.49
C ALA A 367 -1.75 30.14 13.74
N ASN A 368 -1.78 28.91 14.22
CA ASN A 368 -1.10 27.76 13.67
C ASN A 368 -2.14 26.80 13.08
N ALA A 369 -2.49 26.98 11.83
CA ALA A 369 -3.18 25.90 11.11
C ALA A 369 -2.28 24.69 11.04
N GLY A 370 -2.92 23.54 11.07
CA GLY A 370 -2.20 22.27 10.99
C GLY A 370 -1.37 22.18 9.71
N GLN A 371 -0.09 21.84 9.86
CA GLN A 371 0.82 21.70 8.74
C GLN A 371 0.47 20.51 7.87
N LEU A 372 0.58 20.67 6.56
CA LEU A 372 0.54 19.57 5.60
C LEU A 372 1.87 18.81 5.64
N ILE A 373 1.82 17.51 5.80
CA ILE A 373 2.98 16.62 5.77
C ILE A 373 2.86 15.72 4.56
N CYS A 374 3.90 15.72 3.71
CA CYS A 374 4.00 14.87 2.54
C CYS A 374 5.23 13.99 2.65
N GLN A 375 5.04 12.69 2.78
CA GLN A 375 6.12 11.70 2.76
C GLN A 375 6.05 10.88 1.48
N PHE A 376 7.18 10.72 0.81
CA PHE A 376 7.30 10.04 -0.47
C PHE A 376 8.72 9.48 -0.65
N SER A 377 8.92 8.54 -1.59
CA SER A 377 10.22 7.96 -1.90
C SER A 377 10.83 8.48 -3.20
N SER A 378 10.05 9.19 -4.03
CA SER A 378 10.54 9.77 -5.28
C SER A 378 9.91 11.12 -5.52
N ILE A 379 10.66 12.02 -6.18
CA ILE A 379 10.21 13.35 -6.55
C ILE A 379 10.46 13.58 -8.04
N GLY A 380 9.40 14.01 -8.74
CA GLY A 380 9.50 14.36 -10.16
C GLY A 380 10.07 15.77 -10.38
N SER A 381 10.17 16.17 -11.66
CA SER A 381 10.55 17.54 -12.01
C SER A 381 9.41 18.51 -11.68
N LEU A 382 9.46 19.11 -10.49
CA LEU A 382 8.45 20.05 -10.01
C LEU A 382 8.86 21.50 -10.32
N SER A 383 7.85 22.35 -10.60
CA SER A 383 7.98 23.79 -10.50
C SER A 383 7.38 24.29 -9.18
N GLU A 384 7.88 25.40 -8.66
CA GLU A 384 7.33 26.04 -7.46
C GLU A 384 5.83 26.37 -7.65
N LYS A 385 5.45 26.81 -8.85
CA LYS A 385 4.06 27.10 -9.22
C LYS A 385 3.17 25.86 -9.05
N TRP A 386 3.59 24.71 -9.58
CA TRP A 386 2.82 23.47 -9.45
C TRP A 386 2.73 23.03 -7.99
N LEU A 387 3.83 23.12 -7.22
CA LEU A 387 3.81 22.74 -5.80
C LEU A 387 2.87 23.64 -4.99
N LYS A 388 2.86 24.97 -5.26
CA LYS A 388 1.90 25.90 -4.63
C LYS A 388 0.46 25.52 -4.99
N GLU A 389 0.18 25.18 -6.24
CA GLU A 389 -1.15 24.73 -6.68
C GLU A 389 -1.56 23.43 -5.98
N PHE A 390 -0.66 22.43 -5.96
CA PHE A 390 -0.88 21.16 -5.28
C PHE A 390 -1.16 21.36 -3.78
N VAL A 391 -0.26 22.03 -3.07
CA VAL A 391 -0.40 22.28 -1.62
C VAL A 391 -1.68 23.04 -1.32
N SER A 392 -1.97 24.14 -2.05
CA SER A 392 -3.20 24.90 -1.83
C SER A 392 -4.48 24.11 -2.14
N SER A 393 -4.40 23.10 -3.00
CA SER A 393 -5.56 22.28 -3.37
C SER A 393 -5.89 21.21 -2.34
N ILE A 394 -4.88 20.69 -1.63
CA ILE A 394 -5.04 19.60 -0.64
C ILE A 394 -4.92 20.05 0.80
N SER A 395 -4.73 21.36 1.05
CA SER A 395 -4.79 21.94 2.39
C SER A 395 -6.20 22.43 2.71
N ILE A 396 -6.63 22.21 3.94
CA ILE A 396 -7.86 22.83 4.48
C ILE A 396 -7.57 24.33 4.60
N PRO A 397 -8.40 25.19 4.01
CA PRO A 397 -8.21 26.64 4.08
C PRO A 397 -8.21 27.14 5.52
N GLN A 398 -7.33 28.08 5.83
CA GLN A 398 -7.36 28.84 7.06
C GLN A 398 -8.16 30.11 6.83
N GLU A 399 -9.06 30.44 7.76
CA GLU A 399 -9.58 31.80 7.85
C GLU A 399 -8.48 32.73 8.38
N ARG A 400 -7.94 33.55 7.51
CA ARG A 400 -7.26 34.79 7.99
C ARG A 400 -8.35 35.80 8.31
N ASN A 401 -8.25 36.43 9.49
CA ASN A 401 -9.04 37.60 9.91
C ASN A 401 -8.70 38.81 9.01
N ASP A 402 -8.80 38.67 7.71
CA ASP A 402 -8.64 39.79 6.79
C ASP A 402 -10.02 40.18 6.25
N THR A 403 -10.43 41.39 6.60
CA THR A 403 -11.74 41.99 6.35
C THR A 403 -11.99 42.29 4.86
N GLY A 404 -11.80 41.33 3.99
CA GLY A 404 -12.03 41.58 2.57
C GLY A 404 -11.91 40.33 1.67
N THR A 405 -13.06 39.86 1.23
CA THR A 405 -13.23 38.94 0.09
C THR A 405 -12.38 37.65 0.10
N GLY A 406 -12.84 36.66 0.82
CA GLY A 406 -12.35 35.29 1.07
C GLY A 406 -11.86 34.41 -0.09
N LYS A 407 -10.96 34.90 -0.95
CA LYS A 407 -10.17 34.09 -1.86
C LYS A 407 -8.71 34.22 -1.46
N MET A 408 -8.18 33.15 -0.85
CA MET A 408 -6.74 33.03 -0.65
C MET A 408 -6.03 33.24 -2.00
N ASP A 409 -5.26 34.31 -2.13
CA ASP A 409 -4.44 34.54 -3.30
C ASP A 409 -3.37 33.43 -3.33
N ARG A 410 -3.50 32.48 -4.25
CA ARG A 410 -2.58 31.35 -4.44
C ARG A 410 -1.13 31.80 -4.65
N GLN A 411 -0.92 33.06 -5.06
CA GLN A 411 0.40 33.63 -5.29
C GLN A 411 1.12 34.00 -3.97
N GLN A 412 0.38 34.18 -2.85
CA GLN A 412 0.93 34.55 -1.56
C GLN A 412 1.21 33.37 -0.62
N LEU A 413 0.94 32.09 -1.05
CA LEU A 413 1.19 30.91 -0.22
C LEU A 413 2.70 30.80 0.11
N ASN A 414 3.06 30.92 1.39
CA ASN A 414 4.41 30.58 1.87
C ASN A 414 4.52 29.07 2.06
N LEU A 415 5.20 28.39 1.15
CA LEU A 415 5.38 26.93 1.21
C LEU A 415 6.09 26.49 2.50
N ALA A 416 7.06 27.27 3.00
CA ALA A 416 7.83 26.90 4.18
C ALA A 416 6.97 26.79 5.45
N ASP A 417 5.91 27.60 5.55
CA ASP A 417 4.98 27.56 6.68
C ASP A 417 3.87 26.53 6.49
N SER A 418 3.56 26.19 5.23
CA SER A 418 2.38 25.41 4.86
C SER A 418 2.64 23.92 4.74
N VAL A 419 3.85 23.49 4.31
CA VAL A 419 4.15 22.09 4.03
C VAL A 419 5.50 21.64 4.54
N LYS A 420 5.56 20.41 4.97
CA LYS A 420 6.79 19.65 5.27
C LYS A 420 6.91 18.46 4.31
N LEU A 421 8.07 18.31 3.70
CA LEU A 421 8.40 17.23 2.77
C LEU A 421 9.33 16.25 3.47
N VAL A 422 8.83 15.10 3.89
CA VAL A 422 9.63 14.06 4.54
C VAL A 422 10.36 13.27 3.47
N TYR A 423 11.68 13.49 3.40
CA TYR A 423 12.57 12.86 2.43
C TYR A 423 13.90 12.51 3.12
N PRO A 424 14.52 11.36 2.86
CA PRO A 424 15.72 10.96 3.59
C PRO A 424 16.94 11.80 3.20
N THR A 425 17.78 12.09 4.19
CA THR A 425 19.11 12.67 3.96
C THR A 425 20.06 11.61 3.39
N ALA A 426 21.16 12.06 2.77
CA ALA A 426 22.23 11.17 2.34
C ALA A 426 22.81 10.36 3.51
N GLU A 427 22.90 10.96 4.70
CA GLU A 427 23.39 10.30 5.91
C GLU A 427 22.41 9.23 6.43
N GLU A 428 21.11 9.46 6.37
CA GLU A 428 20.10 8.46 6.73
C GLU A 428 20.13 7.25 5.79
N ILE A 429 20.33 7.46 4.49
CA ILE A 429 20.52 6.36 3.53
C ILE A 429 21.82 5.61 3.84
N ARG A 430 22.94 6.32 4.03
CA ARG A 430 24.26 5.73 4.36
C ARG A 430 24.20 4.82 5.58
N LEU A 431 23.47 5.23 6.62
CA LEU A 431 23.32 4.49 7.89
C LEU A 431 22.18 3.48 7.90
N SER A 432 21.35 3.44 6.85
CA SER A 432 20.24 2.50 6.77
C SER A 432 20.70 1.04 6.81
N ILE A 433 19.79 0.12 7.08
CA ILE A 433 20.08 -1.33 7.10
C ILE A 433 20.62 -1.87 5.76
N GLU A 434 20.44 -1.14 4.68
CA GLU A 434 20.89 -1.51 3.33
C GLU A 434 22.08 -0.65 2.85
N GLY A 435 22.53 0.33 3.63
CA GLY A 435 23.53 1.28 3.20
C GLY A 435 23.10 2.02 1.93
N TYR A 436 24.03 2.43 1.10
CA TYR A 436 23.76 3.12 -0.16
C TYR A 436 22.93 2.30 -1.16
N GLY A 437 23.02 0.96 -1.07
CA GLY A 437 22.21 0.07 -1.89
C GLY A 437 20.70 0.32 -1.74
N GLY A 438 20.27 0.70 -0.54
CA GLY A 438 18.87 1.04 -0.26
C GLY A 438 18.38 2.29 -0.95
N GLY A 439 19.28 3.23 -1.27
CA GLY A 439 18.97 4.47 -1.95
C GLY A 439 18.41 4.31 -3.37
N LYS A 440 18.62 3.16 -4.01
CA LYS A 440 18.00 2.82 -5.31
C LYS A 440 16.47 2.83 -5.27
N SER A 441 15.87 2.61 -4.11
CA SER A 441 14.40 2.73 -3.92
C SER A 441 13.92 4.16 -3.67
N VAL A 442 14.85 5.12 -3.63
CA VAL A 442 14.62 6.56 -3.51
C VAL A 442 15.32 7.26 -4.69
N PRO A 443 14.81 7.06 -5.92
CA PRO A 443 15.53 7.42 -7.15
C PRO A 443 15.46 8.92 -7.49
N GLY A 444 15.58 9.81 -6.50
CA GLY A 444 15.63 11.25 -6.71
C GLY A 444 16.97 11.64 -7.33
N ARG A 445 16.94 12.38 -8.46
CA ARG A 445 18.13 12.96 -9.10
C ARG A 445 18.40 14.38 -8.59
N THR A 446 19.63 14.79 -8.61
CA THR A 446 20.10 16.11 -8.16
C THR A 446 19.27 17.27 -8.74
N ASN A 447 19.00 17.24 -10.04
CA ASN A 447 18.23 18.29 -10.72
C ASN A 447 16.76 18.40 -10.25
N ASN A 448 16.18 17.33 -9.71
CA ASN A 448 14.83 17.32 -9.16
C ASN A 448 14.80 17.64 -7.67
N VAL A 449 15.76 17.09 -6.93
CA VAL A 449 15.80 17.12 -5.46
C VAL A 449 16.38 18.42 -4.92
N GLN A 450 17.45 18.95 -5.55
CA GLN A 450 18.21 20.09 -5.01
C GLN A 450 17.71 21.47 -5.50
N LYS A 451 16.45 21.57 -5.92
CA LYS A 451 15.85 22.86 -6.29
C LYS A 451 15.77 23.78 -5.09
N SER A 452 16.13 25.06 -5.29
CA SER A 452 16.23 26.05 -4.21
C SER A 452 14.95 26.21 -3.39
N PHE A 453 13.78 26.18 -4.03
CA PHE A 453 12.49 26.31 -3.38
C PHE A 453 12.08 25.06 -2.56
N LEU A 454 12.71 23.90 -2.78
CA LEU A 454 12.47 22.67 -2.03
C LEU A 454 13.29 22.58 -0.73
N LYS A 455 14.51 23.16 -0.72
CA LYS A 455 15.44 23.07 0.42
C LYS A 455 14.81 23.41 1.77
N PRO A 456 14.07 24.52 1.93
CA PRO A 456 13.48 24.89 3.22
C PRO A 456 12.30 23.98 3.62
N LEU A 457 11.81 23.10 2.72
CA LEU A 457 10.65 22.25 2.95
C LEU A 457 11.01 20.89 3.48
N TYR A 458 12.25 20.41 3.27
CA TYR A 458 12.66 19.06 3.64
C TYR A 458 12.70 18.83 5.15
N CYS A 459 12.25 17.64 5.52
CA CYS A 459 12.30 17.10 6.87
C CYS A 459 12.92 15.71 6.86
N LYS A 460 13.60 15.37 7.97
CA LYS A 460 14.25 14.08 8.18
C LYS A 460 13.24 12.95 8.25
N TRP A 461 13.64 11.82 7.72
CA TRP A 461 12.92 10.56 7.89
C TRP A 461 13.08 10.02 9.31
N ALA A 462 14.32 9.90 9.78
CA ALA A 462 14.69 9.42 11.08
C ALA A 462 15.06 10.59 11.99
N SER A 463 14.08 11.33 12.49
CA SER A 463 14.35 12.40 13.47
C SER A 463 15.05 11.81 14.70
N SER A 464 16.09 12.49 15.19
CA SER A 464 16.88 12.05 16.35
C SER A 464 15.97 11.91 17.57
N GLU A 465 15.90 10.70 18.12
CA GLU A 465 15.24 10.43 19.42
C GLU A 465 16.17 10.86 20.57
N THR A 466 16.66 12.12 20.55
CA THR A 466 17.45 12.69 21.62
C THR A 466 16.55 13.22 22.74
N GLY A 467 15.98 12.28 23.50
CA GLY A 467 15.21 12.57 24.69
C GLY A 467 15.04 11.29 25.48
N SER A 468 15.00 11.34 26.79
CA SER A 468 14.87 10.22 27.73
C SER A 468 13.58 9.39 27.59
N GLY A 469 12.93 9.40 26.42
CA GLY A 469 11.70 8.66 26.13
C GLY A 469 11.99 7.30 25.50
N THR A 470 11.18 6.32 25.83
CA THR A 470 11.17 4.99 25.20
C THR A 470 10.98 5.13 23.68
N ARG A 471 11.88 4.49 22.91
CA ARG A 471 11.79 4.46 21.45
C ARG A 471 10.45 3.86 21.01
N ASN A 472 9.73 4.53 20.11
CA ASN A 472 8.51 3.98 19.55
C ASN A 472 8.83 2.74 18.69
N PRO A 473 8.36 1.54 19.05
CA PRO A 473 8.75 0.30 18.40
C PRO A 473 8.32 0.21 16.93
N ILE A 474 7.31 0.96 16.51
CA ILE A 474 6.86 0.94 15.10
C ILE A 474 7.64 1.93 14.21
N HIS A 475 8.49 2.81 14.77
CA HIS A 475 9.32 3.70 13.97
C HIS A 475 10.40 2.92 13.22
N LYS A 476 10.53 3.17 11.93
CA LYS A 476 11.43 2.50 11.00
C LYS A 476 12.62 3.37 10.62
N ALA A 477 13.23 4.02 11.61
CA ALA A 477 14.33 4.98 11.40
C ALA A 477 15.51 4.41 10.60
N ASN A 478 15.81 3.12 10.76
CA ASN A 478 16.92 2.45 10.06
C ASN A 478 16.51 1.85 8.71
N ASN A 479 15.22 1.85 8.36
CA ASN A 479 14.74 1.34 7.09
C ASN A 479 14.61 2.49 6.10
N VAL A 480 14.98 2.25 4.85
CA VAL A 480 14.74 3.24 3.79
C VAL A 480 13.24 3.42 3.58
N PRO A 481 12.73 4.67 3.53
CA PRO A 481 11.31 4.91 3.31
C PRO A 481 10.88 4.52 1.89
N HIS A 482 9.87 3.68 1.78
CA HIS A 482 9.18 3.46 0.52
C HIS A 482 7.65 3.58 0.64
N ILE A 483 7.13 3.77 1.85
CA ILE A 483 5.75 4.22 2.11
C ILE A 483 5.53 5.59 1.44
N LYS A 484 4.29 5.91 1.05
CA LYS A 484 3.89 7.26 0.66
C LYS A 484 2.64 7.61 1.46
N SER A 485 2.73 8.67 2.22
CA SER A 485 1.65 9.15 3.08
C SER A 485 1.56 10.67 3.07
N TYR A 486 0.33 11.17 3.07
CA TYR A 486 0.00 12.58 3.05
C TYR A 486 -1.04 12.83 4.15
N TYR A 487 -0.87 13.86 4.94
CA TYR A 487 -1.85 14.21 5.96
C TYR A 487 -1.72 15.67 6.37
N GLN A 488 -2.79 16.22 6.91
CA GLN A 488 -2.79 17.51 7.54
C GLN A 488 -3.05 17.36 9.04
N LEU A 489 -2.25 18.02 9.84
CA LEU A 489 -2.41 18.02 11.29
C LEU A 489 -3.59 18.93 11.70
N THR A 490 -4.21 18.60 12.83
CA THR A 490 -5.10 19.54 13.53
C THR A 490 -4.31 20.79 13.98
N PRO A 491 -4.96 21.93 14.21
CA PRO A 491 -4.28 23.16 14.63
C PRO A 491 -3.45 23.01 15.91
N ASP A 492 -3.89 22.16 16.84
CA ASP A 492 -3.16 21.83 18.09
C ASP A 492 -2.05 20.79 17.88
N GLY A 493 -1.96 20.21 16.69
CA GLY A 493 -0.98 19.18 16.34
C GLY A 493 -1.20 17.82 17.01
N SER A 494 -2.30 17.60 17.72
CA SER A 494 -2.53 16.35 18.48
C SER A 494 -3.08 15.21 17.65
N ALA A 495 -3.67 15.51 16.49
CA ALA A 495 -4.35 14.54 15.61
C ALA A 495 -4.20 14.96 14.14
N MET A 496 -4.88 14.22 13.26
CA MET A 496 -4.92 14.51 11.83
C MET A 496 -6.33 14.91 11.42
N GLU A 497 -6.46 15.97 10.64
CA GLU A 497 -7.69 16.38 9.96
C GLU A 497 -8.07 15.36 8.88
N TRP A 498 -7.08 14.83 8.22
CA TRP A 498 -7.20 13.75 7.25
C TRP A 498 -5.85 13.05 7.06
N PHE A 499 -5.91 11.82 6.59
CA PHE A 499 -4.76 11.00 6.24
C PHE A 499 -5.00 10.30 4.91
N MET A 500 -3.95 10.16 4.10
CA MET A 500 -3.94 9.39 2.87
C MET A 500 -2.72 8.49 2.84
N LEU A 501 -2.95 7.21 2.50
CA LEU A 501 -1.92 6.21 2.18
C LEU A 501 -2.10 5.77 0.73
N GLY A 502 -1.01 5.67 -0.04
CA GLY A 502 -1.11 5.19 -1.41
C GLY A 502 0.22 5.00 -2.11
N SER A 503 0.15 4.76 -3.41
CA SER A 503 1.34 4.57 -4.23
C SER A 503 1.92 5.89 -4.78
N HIS A 504 1.21 7.00 -4.65
CA HIS A 504 1.55 8.30 -5.23
C HIS A 504 2.86 8.88 -4.69
N ASN A 505 3.85 9.00 -5.54
CA ASN A 505 5.04 9.82 -5.28
C ASN A 505 4.75 11.30 -5.53
N LEU A 506 5.63 12.21 -5.09
CA LEU A 506 5.45 13.65 -5.30
C LEU A 506 5.88 14.03 -6.72
N SER A 507 4.99 13.82 -7.68
CA SER A 507 5.24 14.10 -9.09
C SER A 507 3.97 14.51 -9.85
N LYS A 508 4.14 15.27 -10.93
CA LYS A 508 3.06 15.60 -11.88
C LYS A 508 2.48 14.35 -12.55
N ALA A 509 3.31 13.34 -12.80
CA ALA A 509 2.89 12.07 -13.38
C ALA A 509 1.89 11.31 -12.49
N ALA A 510 2.14 11.29 -11.19
CA ALA A 510 1.30 10.61 -10.20
C ALA A 510 0.03 11.39 -9.84
N TRP A 511 0.15 12.70 -9.62
CA TRP A 511 -0.93 13.53 -9.12
C TRP A 511 -1.70 14.28 -10.20
N GLY A 512 -1.10 14.44 -11.37
CA GLY A 512 -1.62 15.23 -12.47
C GLY A 512 -1.13 16.67 -12.47
N GLU A 513 -1.28 17.31 -13.64
CA GLU A 513 -0.99 18.70 -13.89
C GLU A 513 -2.09 19.31 -14.75
N VAL A 514 -2.57 20.49 -14.39
CA VAL A 514 -3.53 21.24 -15.21
C VAL A 514 -2.79 21.92 -16.35
N ILE A 515 -3.12 21.53 -17.56
CA ILE A 515 -2.55 22.08 -18.80
C ILE A 515 -3.63 22.71 -19.69
N ASN A 516 -3.19 23.53 -20.63
CA ASN A 516 -4.07 24.04 -21.69
C ASN A 516 -4.09 23.02 -22.84
N GLY A 517 -5.17 22.24 -22.93
CA GLY A 517 -5.37 21.31 -24.05
C GLY A 517 -6.07 21.95 -25.22
N LYS A 518 -6.15 21.24 -26.34
CA LYS A 518 -6.80 21.69 -27.60
C LYS A 518 -8.26 22.14 -27.38
N TYR A 519 -8.96 21.55 -26.42
CA TYR A 519 -10.37 21.82 -26.15
C TYR A 519 -10.60 22.52 -24.80
N GLY A 520 -9.60 23.23 -24.28
CA GLY A 520 -9.67 23.91 -23.00
C GLY A 520 -8.75 23.29 -21.94
N LYS A 521 -8.86 23.79 -20.72
CA LYS A 521 -8.05 23.28 -19.61
C LYS A 521 -8.41 21.83 -19.27
N CYS A 522 -7.40 21.00 -19.06
CA CYS A 522 -7.58 19.62 -18.63
C CYS A 522 -6.52 19.22 -17.60
N LEU A 523 -6.84 18.23 -16.77
CA LEU A 523 -5.87 17.55 -15.92
C LEU A 523 -5.21 16.45 -16.73
N ARG A 524 -3.89 16.50 -16.88
CA ARG A 524 -3.07 15.44 -17.48
C ARG A 524 -2.53 14.55 -16.37
N VAL A 525 -2.81 13.25 -16.40
CA VAL A 525 -2.27 12.22 -15.52
C VAL A 525 -1.50 11.22 -16.36
N LEU A 526 -0.32 10.79 -15.91
CA LEU A 526 0.54 9.91 -16.71
C LEU A 526 0.70 8.50 -16.11
N SER A 527 0.54 8.34 -14.79
CA SER A 527 0.73 7.05 -14.11
C SER A 527 -0.56 6.50 -13.55
N TRP A 528 -0.67 5.16 -13.47
CA TRP A 528 -1.65 4.52 -12.60
C TRP A 528 -1.15 4.55 -11.16
N GLU A 529 -1.89 5.20 -10.30
CA GLU A 529 -1.67 5.20 -8.85
C GLU A 529 -2.99 4.92 -8.13
N LEU A 530 -2.91 4.37 -6.94
CA LEU A 530 -4.09 4.16 -6.11
C LEU A 530 -3.74 4.42 -4.64
N GLY A 531 -4.64 5.12 -3.96
CA GLY A 531 -4.54 5.39 -2.54
C GLY A 531 -5.90 5.44 -1.87
N VAL A 532 -5.89 5.54 -0.55
CA VAL A 532 -7.07 5.69 0.28
C VAL A 532 -6.95 6.94 1.13
N PHE A 533 -8.01 7.73 1.13
CA PHE A 533 -8.19 8.91 1.99
C PHE A 533 -9.13 8.57 3.13
N VAL A 534 -8.82 9.05 4.32
CA VAL A 534 -9.65 8.90 5.53
C VAL A 534 -9.68 10.20 6.31
N SER A 535 -10.80 10.44 7.00
CA SER A 535 -10.99 11.60 7.87
C SER A 535 -11.83 11.24 9.10
N PRO A 536 -11.83 12.03 10.17
CA PRO A 536 -12.70 11.85 11.33
C PRO A 536 -14.18 11.73 10.97
N LYS A 537 -14.63 12.44 9.94
CA LYS A 537 -16.03 12.38 9.47
C LYS A 537 -16.39 11.02 8.87
N LEU A 538 -15.45 10.31 8.25
CA LEU A 538 -15.66 8.97 7.68
C LEU A 538 -15.58 7.88 8.74
N THR A 539 -14.72 8.02 9.74
CA THR A 539 -14.52 7.00 10.78
C THR A 539 -15.40 7.18 12.00
N GLY A 540 -15.95 8.36 12.20
CA GLY A 540 -16.74 8.72 13.38
C GLY A 540 -15.92 8.96 14.63
N GLY A 541 -14.57 8.99 14.54
CA GLY A 541 -13.63 9.26 15.61
C GLY A 541 -12.41 10.02 15.10
N ARG A 542 -11.51 10.44 16.01
CA ARG A 542 -10.29 11.18 15.66
C ARG A 542 -9.32 10.25 14.90
N LEU A 543 -8.50 10.84 14.05
CA LEU A 543 -7.34 10.14 13.47
C LEU A 543 -6.11 10.46 14.31
N VAL A 544 -5.60 9.49 15.03
CA VAL A 544 -4.49 9.68 15.95
C VAL A 544 -3.28 8.84 15.54
N PRO A 545 -2.06 9.38 15.68
CA PRO A 545 -0.86 8.57 15.44
C PRO A 545 -0.69 7.58 16.58
N TYR A 546 -0.08 6.45 16.28
CA TYR A 546 0.38 5.54 17.32
C TYR A 546 1.62 6.12 18.02
N THR A 547 1.58 6.31 19.33
CA THR A 547 2.66 6.98 20.10
C THR A 547 3.57 6.04 20.89
N GLY A 548 3.32 4.72 20.86
CA GLY A 548 4.17 3.73 21.54
C GLY A 548 3.88 3.51 23.03
N ASN A 549 3.22 4.44 23.71
CA ASN A 549 3.04 4.38 25.17
C ASN A 549 1.62 3.94 25.61
N GLY A 550 0.80 3.45 24.68
CA GLY A 550 -0.61 3.15 24.97
C GLY A 550 -1.44 4.39 25.35
N ASN A 551 -0.81 5.54 25.49
CA ASN A 551 -1.45 6.83 25.69
C ASN A 551 -1.56 7.52 24.31
N THR A 552 -2.70 7.38 23.65
CA THR A 552 -3.18 8.46 22.80
C THR A 552 -3.17 9.72 23.66
N HIS A 553 -2.73 10.88 23.14
CA HIS A 553 -2.77 12.15 23.89
C HIS A 553 -4.19 12.38 24.42
N ARG A 554 -4.44 11.94 25.67
CA ARG A 554 -5.74 12.03 26.31
C ARG A 554 -5.88 13.43 26.87
N THR A 555 -6.69 14.24 26.25
CA THR A 555 -7.39 15.31 26.98
C THR A 555 -8.45 14.61 27.87
N GLN A 556 -8.40 14.87 29.19
CA GLN A 556 -9.37 14.30 30.13
C GLN A 556 -10.80 14.60 29.64
N GLY A 557 -11.59 13.56 29.45
CA GLY A 557 -13.02 13.67 29.13
C GLY A 557 -13.47 13.27 27.72
N GLN A 558 -12.57 12.88 26.81
CA GLN A 558 -12.97 12.39 25.48
C GLN A 558 -13.06 10.86 25.42
N ASP A 559 -14.15 10.35 24.85
CA ASP A 559 -14.34 8.93 24.54
C ASP A 559 -13.40 8.49 23.41
N SER A 560 -12.29 7.86 23.77
CA SER A 560 -11.28 7.37 22.83
C SER A 560 -11.63 6.02 22.17
N SER A 561 -12.78 5.44 22.49
CA SER A 561 -13.20 4.12 21.96
C SER A 561 -13.44 4.14 20.44
N ARG A 562 -13.61 5.32 19.85
CA ARG A 562 -13.85 5.54 18.42
C ARG A 562 -12.64 6.05 17.65
N ASP A 563 -11.51 6.29 18.32
CA ASP A 563 -10.32 6.81 17.65
C ASP A 563 -9.76 5.78 16.65
N THR A 564 -9.45 6.25 15.45
CA THR A 564 -8.76 5.45 14.44
C THR A 564 -7.25 5.69 14.55
N VAL A 565 -6.53 4.63 14.89
CA VAL A 565 -5.08 4.69 15.02
C VAL A 565 -4.41 4.56 13.66
N VAL A 566 -3.55 5.51 13.32
CA VAL A 566 -2.73 5.51 12.11
C VAL A 566 -1.28 5.18 12.50
N PRO A 567 -0.75 3.99 12.16
CA PRO A 567 0.62 3.63 12.45
C PRO A 567 1.57 4.35 11.49
N LEU A 568 2.24 5.41 11.95
CA LEU A 568 3.27 6.11 11.18
C LEU A 568 4.64 5.48 11.48
N PRO A 569 5.45 5.12 10.46
CA PRO A 569 6.79 4.59 10.66
C PRO A 569 7.85 5.66 10.97
N TYR A 570 7.43 6.92 11.10
CA TYR A 570 8.22 8.11 11.40
C TYR A 570 7.44 9.06 12.32
N ARG A 571 8.09 10.10 12.84
CA ARG A 571 7.44 11.06 13.75
C ARG A 571 6.32 11.84 13.04
N MET A 572 5.19 11.98 13.69
CA MET A 572 4.06 12.81 13.20
C MET A 572 4.48 14.28 12.99
N HIS A 573 5.41 14.79 13.80
CA HIS A 573 6.02 16.12 13.66
C HIS A 573 7.47 15.95 13.18
N PRO A 574 7.70 15.79 11.87
CA PRO A 574 9.05 15.57 11.36
C PRO A 574 9.92 16.82 11.54
N GLU A 575 11.18 16.57 11.88
CA GLU A 575 12.20 17.61 12.10
C GLU A 575 12.72 18.14 10.76
N ARG A 576 12.80 19.46 10.63
CA ARG A 576 13.40 20.07 9.43
C ARG A 576 14.88 19.75 9.31
N TYR A 577 15.38 19.74 8.08
CA TYR A 577 16.81 19.66 7.83
C TYR A 577 17.54 20.82 8.52
N ASN A 578 18.68 20.52 9.09
CA ASN A 578 19.63 21.54 9.57
C ASN A 578 20.58 22.00 8.43
N SER A 579 21.48 22.92 8.72
CA SER A 579 22.38 23.50 7.72
C SER A 579 23.39 22.50 7.12
N THR A 580 23.61 21.35 7.78
CA THR A 580 24.55 20.31 7.34
C THR A 580 23.87 19.12 6.69
N ASP A 581 22.53 19.06 6.76
CA ASP A 581 21.77 17.98 6.15
C ASP A 581 21.68 18.16 4.62
N GLU A 582 21.94 17.10 3.88
CA GLU A 582 21.81 17.04 2.44
C GLU A 582 20.78 15.99 2.04
N PRO A 583 19.84 16.31 1.14
CA PRO A 583 18.89 15.32 0.66
C PRO A 583 19.63 14.25 -0.16
N TRP A 584 19.22 13.00 0.00
CA TRP A 584 19.72 11.90 -0.82
C TRP A 584 19.45 12.14 -2.31
N THR A 585 20.45 11.87 -3.13
CA THR A 585 20.33 11.81 -4.60
C THR A 585 21.06 10.61 -5.17
N VAL A 586 20.41 9.91 -6.12
CA VAL A 586 20.92 8.65 -6.65
C VAL A 586 22.13 8.85 -7.60
N ASP A 587 22.27 10.05 -8.16
CA ASP A 587 23.30 10.45 -9.14
C ASP A 587 24.47 11.25 -8.50
N THR A 588 24.58 11.25 -7.18
CA THR A 588 25.70 11.86 -6.47
C THR A 588 26.63 10.77 -5.92
N ALA A 589 27.95 10.96 -6.14
CA ALA A 589 28.96 10.10 -5.50
C ALA A 589 29.19 10.54 -4.05
N TYR A 590 29.06 9.60 -3.11
CA TYR A 590 29.31 9.84 -1.68
C TYR A 590 30.58 9.11 -1.24
N ASN A 591 31.57 9.87 -0.74
CA ASN A 591 32.91 9.37 -0.41
C ASN A 591 33.03 8.76 1.00
N ARG A 592 32.02 8.98 1.88
CA ARG A 592 32.00 8.35 3.19
C ARG A 592 31.48 6.92 3.07
N ALA A 593 32.20 5.98 3.64
CA ALA A 593 31.77 4.57 3.66
C ALA A 593 30.41 4.41 4.36
N ASP A 594 29.52 3.59 3.78
CA ASP A 594 28.29 3.17 4.43
C ASP A 594 28.55 2.15 5.56
N ARG A 595 27.49 1.62 6.17
CA ARG A 595 27.61 0.64 7.25
C ARG A 595 28.30 -0.67 6.84
N PHE A 596 28.47 -0.93 5.57
CA PHE A 596 29.16 -2.12 5.01
C PHE A 596 30.58 -1.79 4.53
N GLY A 597 31.04 -0.56 4.69
CA GLY A 597 32.34 -0.10 4.22
C GLY A 597 32.37 0.30 2.75
N HIS A 598 31.20 0.41 2.09
CA HIS A 598 31.12 0.76 0.68
C HIS A 598 30.91 2.27 0.50
N ASN A 599 31.57 2.85 -0.52
CA ASN A 599 31.28 4.18 -1.01
C ASN A 599 30.17 4.10 -2.08
N SER A 600 29.37 5.17 -2.21
CA SER A 600 28.45 5.27 -3.35
C SER A 600 29.22 5.71 -4.57
N ALA A 601 29.48 4.79 -5.50
CA ALA A 601 29.88 5.18 -6.85
C ALA A 601 28.70 5.81 -7.59
N MET A 602 28.96 6.75 -8.53
CA MET A 602 27.92 7.19 -9.46
C MET A 602 27.38 5.96 -10.20
N GLY A 603 26.09 5.72 -10.12
CA GLY A 603 25.40 4.64 -10.82
C GLY A 603 25.20 4.95 -12.30
#